data_1a2a7d4ba2c721fa39fe0d38bf9b75eb
#
_entry.id   1a2a7d4ba2c721fa39fe0d38bf9b75eb
#
_cell.length_a   1.000
_cell.length_b   1.000
_cell.length_c   1.000
_cell.angle_alpha   90.00
_cell.angle_beta   90.00
_cell.angle_gamma   90.00
#
_symmetry.space_group_name_H-M   'P 1'
#
loop_
_entity.id
_entity.type
_entity.pdbx_description
1 polymer ?
#
loop_
_entity_poly.entity_id
_entity_poly.type
_entity_poly.pdbx_seq_one_letter_code
_entity_poly.pdbx_strand_id
1 'polypeptide(L)'
;MSGATNAVAAPAKGKPAVAVTATRVEGLDQAEGIDCPRPRFSWQLDASVPNVKQTAYRIRVASSPQLLRKGKADLWDSGRQPSDRQLYIDYAGQPLASGTRYYYQIESQTTAGSAVSRVGNWLTGLMDRTEWRAQWIGGSFDSDVEAPKDRRTRINARYLRRDFSIAGRVRNAVLYISGLGMYEAYINGRKVGEQVLAPAPTDYRKTVLYNAFDVTSMLQKDNAIGVALGNGRYYTMQQKKKPYKITNFGYPKLRANIIIEFEDGTKKTISTDSKWKLNADGAIRSNNEYDGEIYDARKEFKGWATAGYDDKQWENA
;
A
#
# COMPACT_ATOMS: atom_id res chain seq x y z
N MET A 1 -0.54 -72.40 -4.38
CA MET A 1 -0.71 -71.57 -3.16
C MET A 1 0.03 -70.28 -3.39
N SER A 2 -0.72 -69.20 -3.75
CA SER A 2 -0.17 -67.89 -4.02
C SER A 2 -0.34 -67.03 -2.78
N GLY A 3 0.79 -66.67 -2.16
CA GLY A 3 0.79 -65.80 -0.98
C GLY A 3 0.69 -64.35 -1.40
N ALA A 4 -0.45 -63.73 -1.11
CA ALA A 4 -0.62 -62.27 -1.26
C ALA A 4 0.05 -61.56 -0.08
N THR A 5 1.14 -60.86 -0.36
CA THR A 5 1.73 -59.92 0.59
C THR A 5 0.90 -58.65 0.65
N ASN A 6 0.21 -58.45 1.75
CA ASN A 6 -0.47 -57.18 2.08
C ASN A 6 0.59 -56.08 2.26
N ALA A 7 0.68 -55.18 1.28
CA ALA A 7 1.42 -53.95 1.45
C ALA A 7 0.68 -53.04 2.44
N VAL A 8 1.25 -52.86 3.62
CA VAL A 8 0.78 -51.87 4.61
C VAL A 8 0.99 -50.50 4.00
N ALA A 9 -0.09 -49.81 3.70
CA ALA A 9 -0.04 -48.41 3.23
C ALA A 9 0.66 -47.53 4.28
N ALA A 10 1.65 -46.75 3.85
CA ALA A 10 2.31 -45.80 4.72
C ALA A 10 1.25 -44.81 5.29
N PRO A 11 1.35 -44.43 6.57
CA PRO A 11 0.37 -43.55 7.18
C PRO A 11 0.42 -42.19 6.43
N ALA A 12 -0.75 -41.70 6.04
CA ALA A 12 -0.93 -40.35 5.52
C ALA A 12 -0.26 -39.37 6.49
N LYS A 13 0.57 -38.45 5.99
CA LYS A 13 1.23 -37.43 6.83
C LYS A 13 0.14 -36.64 7.56
N GLY A 14 -0.03 -36.92 8.82
CA GLY A 14 -1.03 -36.28 9.68
C GLY A 14 -0.79 -34.76 9.74
N LYS A 15 -1.84 -33.99 9.91
CA LYS A 15 -1.76 -32.55 10.18
C LYS A 15 -0.80 -32.35 11.37
N PRO A 16 0.16 -31.39 11.31
CA PRO A 16 1.08 -31.17 12.42
C PRO A 16 0.30 -30.83 13.70
N ALA A 17 0.80 -31.29 14.85
CA ALA A 17 0.15 -31.07 16.14
C ALA A 17 -0.03 -29.58 16.46
N VAL A 18 0.86 -28.73 15.97
CA VAL A 18 0.80 -27.27 16.11
C VAL A 18 1.32 -26.59 14.83
N ALA A 19 0.74 -25.45 14.48
CA ALA A 19 1.17 -24.59 13.38
C ALA A 19 1.18 -23.12 13.83
N VAL A 20 2.16 -22.35 13.32
CA VAL A 20 2.17 -20.87 13.44
C VAL A 20 1.39 -20.30 12.27
N THR A 21 0.33 -19.55 12.56
CA THR A 21 -0.61 -19.00 11.58
C THR A 21 -0.83 -17.50 11.81
N ALA A 22 -1.59 -16.85 10.92
CA ALA A 22 -1.98 -15.44 11.02
C ALA A 22 -0.84 -14.51 11.46
N THR A 23 0.34 -14.69 10.82
CA THR A 23 1.50 -13.83 11.12
C THR A 23 1.27 -12.43 10.57
N ARG A 24 1.49 -11.39 11.39
CA ARG A 24 1.22 -9.99 11.07
C ARG A 24 2.39 -9.08 11.43
N VAL A 25 2.50 -7.99 10.67
CA VAL A 25 3.37 -6.86 11.00
C VAL A 25 2.48 -5.63 11.21
N GLU A 26 2.63 -4.94 12.34
CA GLU A 26 1.76 -3.82 12.77
C GLU A 26 0.26 -4.17 12.73
N GLY A 27 -0.10 -5.40 13.00
CA GLY A 27 -1.48 -5.90 12.97
C GLY A 27 -2.04 -6.17 11.57
N LEU A 28 -1.25 -5.98 10.50
CA LEU A 28 -1.65 -6.13 9.11
C LEU A 28 -1.21 -7.48 8.54
N ASP A 29 -2.09 -8.15 7.79
CA ASP A 29 -1.77 -9.38 7.06
C ASP A 29 -0.93 -9.08 5.80
N GLN A 30 -1.21 -7.95 5.14
CA GLN A 30 -0.43 -7.38 4.04
C GLN A 30 0.13 -6.04 4.51
N ALA A 31 1.33 -6.06 5.07
CA ALA A 31 1.96 -4.91 5.68
C ALA A 31 2.74 -4.11 4.62
N GLU A 32 2.07 -3.18 3.96
CA GLU A 32 2.65 -2.28 2.96
C GLU A 32 2.72 -0.86 3.51
N GLY A 33 3.87 -0.19 3.32
CA GLY A 33 4.05 1.20 3.74
C GLY A 33 4.30 1.39 5.25
N ILE A 34 4.91 0.40 5.91
CA ILE A 34 5.22 0.48 7.34
C ILE A 34 6.38 1.47 7.56
N ASP A 35 6.09 2.63 8.12
CA ASP A 35 7.06 3.71 8.41
C ASP A 35 7.51 3.75 9.89
N CYS A 36 7.15 2.74 10.65
CA CYS A 36 7.64 2.55 12.01
C CYS A 36 9.06 1.93 11.97
N PRO A 37 10.07 2.53 12.63
CA PRO A 37 11.45 2.02 12.62
C PRO A 37 11.61 0.71 13.41
N ARG A 38 10.65 0.37 14.27
CA ARG A 38 10.60 -0.87 15.04
C ARG A 38 9.23 -1.53 14.88
N PRO A 39 8.93 -2.11 13.71
CA PRO A 39 7.62 -2.73 13.48
C PRO A 39 7.43 -3.94 14.41
N ARG A 40 6.18 -4.18 14.77
CA ARG A 40 5.81 -5.20 15.74
C ARG A 40 5.24 -6.42 15.05
N PHE A 41 5.68 -7.59 15.48
CA PHE A 41 5.24 -8.88 14.99
C PHE A 41 4.15 -9.47 15.90
N SER A 42 3.17 -10.12 15.28
CA SER A 42 2.16 -10.89 15.98
C SER A 42 1.85 -12.18 15.19
N TRP A 43 1.42 -13.23 15.90
CA TRP A 43 1.03 -14.50 15.28
C TRP A 43 0.00 -15.24 16.14
N GLN A 44 -0.58 -16.26 15.56
CA GLN A 44 -1.47 -17.19 16.25
C GLN A 44 -0.92 -18.61 16.15
N LEU A 45 -1.32 -19.45 17.07
CA LEU A 45 -1.08 -20.89 17.05
C LEU A 45 -2.38 -21.61 16.72
N ASP A 46 -2.35 -22.48 15.72
CA ASP A 46 -3.40 -23.46 15.44
C ASP A 46 -2.91 -24.83 15.93
N ALA A 47 -3.68 -25.52 16.76
CA ALA A 47 -3.30 -26.81 17.33
C ALA A 47 -4.42 -27.83 17.19
N SER A 48 -4.05 -29.06 16.85
CA SER A 48 -5.00 -30.20 16.74
C SER A 48 -5.32 -30.89 18.08
N VAL A 49 -4.64 -30.47 19.15
CA VAL A 49 -4.83 -30.96 20.52
C VAL A 49 -5.11 -29.80 21.46
N PRO A 50 -5.89 -30.04 22.54
CA PRO A 50 -6.24 -28.98 23.49
C PRO A 50 -5.04 -28.58 24.38
N ASN A 51 -5.16 -27.40 25.02
CA ASN A 51 -4.24 -26.90 26.05
C ASN A 51 -2.78 -26.69 25.58
N VAL A 52 -2.56 -26.47 24.29
CA VAL A 52 -1.25 -26.12 23.78
C VAL A 52 -0.90 -24.69 24.20
N LYS A 53 0.25 -24.52 24.82
CA LYS A 53 0.80 -23.24 25.26
C LYS A 53 2.17 -23.00 24.64
N GLN A 54 2.43 -21.77 24.18
CA GLN A 54 3.77 -21.36 23.80
C GLN A 54 4.66 -21.29 25.04
N THR A 55 5.87 -21.78 24.93
CA THR A 55 6.91 -21.73 25.98
C THR A 55 8.07 -20.85 25.58
N ALA A 56 8.33 -20.70 24.28
CA ALA A 56 9.32 -19.81 23.74
C ALA A 56 9.03 -19.47 22.27
N TYR A 57 9.65 -18.41 21.77
CA TYR A 57 9.65 -18.07 20.36
C TYR A 57 11.04 -17.66 19.87
N ARG A 58 11.20 -17.60 18.55
CA ARG A 58 12.35 -17.00 17.85
C ARG A 58 11.83 -16.33 16.58
N ILE A 59 12.24 -15.08 16.36
CA ILE A 59 11.92 -14.32 15.14
C ILE A 59 13.22 -14.09 14.38
N ARG A 60 13.20 -14.41 13.08
CA ARG A 60 14.30 -14.16 12.16
C ARG A 60 13.84 -13.22 11.05
N VAL A 61 14.65 -12.20 10.76
CA VAL A 61 14.41 -11.22 9.71
C VAL A 61 15.58 -11.17 8.76
N ALA A 62 15.29 -11.16 7.46
CA ALA A 62 16.31 -11.17 6.42
C ALA A 62 15.94 -10.28 5.22
N SER A 63 16.97 -9.89 4.45
CA SER A 63 16.84 -9.13 3.20
C SER A 63 16.27 -9.96 2.05
N SER A 64 16.21 -11.28 2.18
CA SER A 64 15.62 -12.16 1.16
C SER A 64 14.99 -13.42 1.75
N PRO A 65 13.95 -13.97 1.10
CA PRO A 65 13.32 -15.21 1.59
C PRO A 65 14.23 -16.43 1.48
N GLN A 66 15.22 -16.40 0.57
CA GLN A 66 16.21 -17.46 0.39
C GLN A 66 17.12 -17.63 1.62
N LEU A 67 17.48 -16.52 2.27
CA LEU A 67 18.27 -16.57 3.50
C LEU A 67 17.51 -17.28 4.61
N LEU A 68 16.24 -16.93 4.83
CA LEU A 68 15.39 -17.57 5.84
C LEU A 68 15.20 -19.07 5.58
N ARG A 69 15.00 -19.47 4.32
CA ARG A 69 14.89 -20.90 3.93
C ARG A 69 16.18 -21.69 4.25
N LYS A 70 17.34 -21.02 4.26
CA LYS A 70 18.64 -21.59 4.66
C LYS A 70 18.91 -21.43 6.16
N GLY A 71 17.93 -20.98 6.95
CA GLY A 71 18.07 -20.75 8.39
C GLY A 71 18.92 -19.53 8.76
N LYS A 72 19.23 -18.63 7.80
CA LYS A 72 20.05 -17.43 8.02
C LYS A 72 19.16 -16.19 8.17
N ALA A 73 19.62 -15.25 9.01
CA ALA A 73 19.01 -13.94 9.23
C ALA A 73 20.13 -12.89 9.23
N ASP A 74 20.18 -12.06 8.19
CA ASP A 74 21.20 -11.03 8.03
C ASP A 74 20.83 -9.70 8.67
N LEU A 75 19.57 -9.53 9.11
CA LEU A 75 19.08 -8.29 9.69
C LEU A 75 18.75 -8.41 11.17
N TRP A 76 18.09 -9.49 11.57
CA TRP A 76 17.75 -9.75 12.97
C TRP A 76 17.47 -11.22 13.23
N ASP A 77 18.02 -11.69 14.34
CA ASP A 77 17.68 -12.95 14.96
C ASP A 77 17.47 -12.70 16.46
N SER A 78 16.23 -12.85 16.93
CA SER A 78 15.91 -12.62 18.34
C SER A 78 16.56 -13.63 19.27
N GLY A 79 17.14 -14.71 18.73
CA GLY A 79 17.46 -15.90 19.52
C GLY A 79 16.19 -16.52 20.10
N ARG A 80 16.37 -17.57 20.92
CA ARG A 80 15.28 -18.18 21.66
C ARG A 80 14.85 -17.28 22.81
N GLN A 81 13.60 -16.83 22.80
CA GLN A 81 13.00 -15.99 23.85
C GLN A 81 12.02 -16.86 24.66
N PRO A 82 12.29 -17.17 25.94
CA PRO A 82 11.38 -17.92 26.80
C PRO A 82 10.19 -17.04 27.21
N SER A 83 9.09 -17.11 26.44
CA SER A 83 7.89 -16.31 26.64
C SER A 83 6.69 -16.92 25.94
N ASP A 84 5.52 -16.73 26.49
CA ASP A 84 4.22 -17.07 25.91
C ASP A 84 3.62 -15.93 25.06
N ARG A 85 4.27 -14.76 25.05
CA ARG A 85 3.83 -13.58 24.31
C ARG A 85 3.86 -13.83 22.80
N GLN A 86 2.73 -13.51 22.12
CA GLN A 86 2.54 -13.69 20.68
C GLN A 86 2.08 -12.39 19.98
N LEU A 87 1.93 -11.33 20.73
CA LEU A 87 1.39 -10.06 20.23
C LEU A 87 2.40 -8.93 20.44
N TYR A 88 2.55 -8.12 19.40
CA TYR A 88 3.32 -6.86 19.44
C TYR A 88 4.75 -7.04 19.95
N ILE A 89 5.49 -7.99 19.35
CA ILE A 89 6.92 -8.17 19.61
C ILE A 89 7.69 -7.19 18.73
N ASP A 90 8.40 -6.27 19.35
CA ASP A 90 9.14 -5.24 18.64
C ASP A 90 10.32 -5.82 17.83
N TYR A 91 10.51 -5.31 16.62
CA TYR A 91 11.75 -5.52 15.87
C TYR A 91 12.91 -4.83 16.58
N ALA A 92 14.01 -5.56 16.79
CA ALA A 92 15.22 -5.09 17.48
C ALA A 92 16.50 -5.35 16.66
N GLY A 93 16.35 -5.41 15.33
CA GLY A 93 17.47 -5.64 14.41
C GLY A 93 18.11 -4.37 13.88
N GLN A 94 18.77 -4.50 12.74
CA GLN A 94 19.43 -3.38 12.05
C GLN A 94 18.39 -2.32 11.60
N PRO A 95 18.80 -1.03 11.45
CA PRO A 95 17.93 0.01 10.92
C PRO A 95 17.33 -0.36 9.59
N LEU A 96 16.04 -0.08 9.42
CA LEU A 96 15.29 -0.35 8.20
C LEU A 96 15.44 0.81 7.22
N ALA A 97 15.55 0.50 5.92
CA ALA A 97 15.58 1.48 4.84
C ALA A 97 14.17 1.71 4.28
N SER A 98 13.92 2.91 3.75
CA SER A 98 12.68 3.24 3.05
C SER A 98 12.50 2.41 1.78
N GLY A 99 11.25 2.10 1.44
CA GLY A 99 10.89 1.42 0.20
C GLY A 99 11.49 0.05 0.01
N THR A 100 11.77 -0.64 1.10
CA THR A 100 12.47 -1.91 1.07
C THR A 100 11.56 -3.04 1.55
N ARG A 101 11.52 -4.14 0.82
CA ARG A 101 10.80 -5.33 1.22
C ARG A 101 11.69 -6.20 2.08
N TYR A 102 11.22 -6.49 3.29
CA TYR A 102 11.87 -7.35 4.26
C TYR A 102 11.08 -8.63 4.45
N TYR A 103 11.75 -9.68 4.90
CA TYR A 103 11.18 -11.01 5.07
C TYR A 103 11.39 -11.48 6.49
N TYR A 104 10.42 -12.21 7.02
CA TYR A 104 10.52 -12.75 8.38
C TYR A 104 10.00 -14.17 8.49
N GLN A 105 10.42 -14.86 9.52
CA GLN A 105 9.97 -16.18 9.90
C GLN A 105 9.89 -16.29 11.41
N ILE A 106 8.82 -16.87 11.91
CA ILE A 106 8.56 -17.03 13.34
C ILE A 106 8.59 -18.53 13.67
N GLU A 107 9.39 -18.89 14.65
CA GLU A 107 9.42 -20.20 15.27
C GLU A 107 8.78 -20.10 16.64
N SER A 108 7.82 -21.00 16.95
CA SER A 108 7.18 -21.12 18.25
C SER A 108 7.46 -22.49 18.82
N GLN A 109 7.97 -22.52 20.05
CA GLN A 109 8.11 -23.73 20.87
C GLN A 109 6.91 -23.81 21.79
N THR A 110 6.27 -24.96 21.84
CA THR A 110 5.05 -25.16 22.61
C THR A 110 5.13 -26.44 23.44
N THR A 111 4.13 -26.64 24.32
CA THR A 111 3.96 -27.87 25.09
C THR A 111 3.69 -29.09 24.21
N ALA A 112 3.30 -28.92 22.95
CA ALA A 112 3.03 -29.98 21.98
C ALA A 112 4.08 -30.09 20.85
N GLY A 113 5.25 -29.46 21.01
CA GLY A 113 6.32 -29.45 20.02
C GLY A 113 6.60 -28.06 19.45
N SER A 114 7.43 -27.99 18.41
CA SER A 114 7.82 -26.73 17.75
C SER A 114 7.14 -26.60 16.39
N ALA A 115 6.81 -25.37 16.03
CA ALA A 115 6.26 -25.00 14.72
C ALA A 115 6.98 -23.77 14.15
N VAL A 116 7.09 -23.72 12.82
CA VAL A 116 7.71 -22.62 12.11
C VAL A 116 6.71 -22.07 11.10
N SER A 117 6.56 -20.74 11.05
CA SER A 117 5.67 -20.08 10.11
C SER A 117 6.15 -20.23 8.66
N ARG A 118 5.26 -19.97 7.72
CA ARG A 118 5.68 -19.60 6.36
C ARG A 118 6.51 -18.33 6.45
N VAL A 119 7.32 -18.07 5.42
CA VAL A 119 8.04 -16.80 5.29
C VAL A 119 7.01 -15.72 5.00
N GLY A 120 6.88 -14.76 5.91
CA GLY A 120 6.12 -13.53 5.73
C GLY A 120 7.02 -12.42 5.19
N ASN A 121 6.39 -11.31 4.80
CA ASN A 121 7.13 -10.12 4.35
C ASN A 121 6.36 -8.85 4.69
N TRP A 122 7.06 -7.72 4.64
CA TRP A 122 6.46 -6.38 4.67
C TRP A 122 7.27 -5.42 3.79
N LEU A 123 6.60 -4.37 3.30
CA LEU A 123 7.24 -3.25 2.61
C LEU A 123 7.30 -2.05 3.55
N THR A 124 8.48 -1.46 3.67
CA THR A 124 8.61 -0.23 4.45
C THR A 124 8.05 0.98 3.72
N GLY A 125 7.52 1.91 4.49
CA GLY A 125 7.16 3.25 4.06
C GLY A 125 8.38 4.16 3.88
N LEU A 126 8.14 5.47 3.92
CA LEU A 126 9.21 6.47 3.97
C LEU A 126 9.62 6.67 5.43
N MET A 127 10.85 6.28 5.76
CA MET A 127 11.40 6.38 7.12
C MET A 127 11.82 7.81 7.46
N ASP A 128 12.17 8.61 6.44
CA ASP A 128 12.53 10.01 6.59
C ASP A 128 11.53 10.90 5.83
N ARG A 129 11.00 11.91 6.52
CA ARG A 129 10.06 12.89 5.92
C ARG A 129 10.69 13.70 4.78
N THR A 130 12.00 13.85 4.76
CA THR A 130 12.71 14.56 3.69
C THR A 130 12.70 13.81 2.35
N GLU A 131 12.37 12.52 2.36
CA GLU A 131 12.18 11.73 1.15
C GLU A 131 10.89 12.08 0.40
N TRP A 132 9.94 12.76 1.04
CA TRP A 132 8.79 13.35 0.38
C TRP A 132 9.18 14.57 -0.47
N ARG A 133 9.66 14.33 -1.69
CA ARG A 133 10.02 15.39 -2.66
C ARG A 133 8.81 15.94 -3.40
N ALA A 134 7.69 15.26 -3.38
CA ALA A 134 6.46 15.62 -4.04
C ALA A 134 5.85 16.91 -3.47
N GLN A 135 5.22 17.69 -4.34
CA GLN A 135 4.38 18.83 -3.97
C GLN A 135 2.91 18.37 -3.94
N TRP A 136 2.09 19.07 -3.15
CA TRP A 136 0.65 18.96 -3.26
C TRP A 136 0.20 19.66 -4.53
N ILE A 137 -0.43 18.92 -5.45
CA ILE A 137 -0.99 19.43 -6.69
C ILE A 137 -2.51 19.25 -6.73
N GLY A 138 -3.18 20.12 -7.45
CA GLY A 138 -4.64 20.12 -7.66
C GLY A 138 -4.97 21.33 -8.49
N GLY A 139 -6.11 21.41 -9.14
CA GLY A 139 -6.47 22.55 -9.97
C GLY A 139 -6.46 23.88 -9.23
N SER A 140 -6.08 24.94 -9.91
CA SER A 140 -6.28 26.30 -9.41
C SER A 140 -7.77 26.63 -9.47
N PHE A 141 -8.37 26.93 -8.32
CA PHE A 141 -9.74 27.43 -8.24
C PHE A 141 -9.79 28.96 -8.37
N ASP A 142 -8.65 29.60 -8.60
CA ASP A 142 -8.57 31.03 -8.90
C ASP A 142 -8.90 31.33 -10.37
N SER A 143 -8.92 30.31 -11.25
CA SER A 143 -9.49 30.47 -12.59
C SER A 143 -11.01 30.35 -12.49
N ASP A 144 -11.69 31.39 -12.77
CA ASP A 144 -13.11 31.72 -12.58
C ASP A 144 -14.16 30.71 -13.10
N VAL A 145 -13.77 29.66 -13.78
CA VAL A 145 -14.69 28.73 -14.42
C VAL A 145 -15.20 27.65 -13.46
N GLU A 146 -14.47 27.35 -12.39
CA GLU A 146 -14.82 26.27 -11.48
C GLU A 146 -14.71 26.58 -9.98
N ALA A 147 -14.24 27.77 -9.60
CA ALA A 147 -14.31 28.19 -8.20
C ALA A 147 -15.77 28.25 -7.78
N PRO A 148 -16.20 27.40 -6.83
CA PRO A 148 -17.59 27.43 -6.44
C PRO A 148 -17.87 28.78 -5.78
N LYS A 149 -18.76 29.55 -6.37
CA LYS A 149 -19.28 30.80 -5.80
C LYS A 149 -19.89 30.58 -4.41
N ASP A 150 -20.20 29.36 -4.07
CA ASP A 150 -20.68 28.90 -2.78
C ASP A 150 -19.98 27.58 -2.42
N ARG A 151 -19.53 27.42 -1.15
CA ARG A 151 -19.01 26.16 -0.57
C ARG A 151 -19.97 24.97 -0.67
N ARG A 152 -21.16 25.18 -1.23
CA ARG A 152 -22.18 24.20 -1.53
C ARG A 152 -22.15 23.70 -2.96
N THR A 153 -21.26 24.20 -3.80
CA THR A 153 -21.17 23.81 -5.20
C THR A 153 -20.55 22.43 -5.34
N ARG A 154 -21.13 21.60 -6.19
CA ARG A 154 -20.56 20.31 -6.58
C ARG A 154 -19.33 20.55 -7.46
N ILE A 155 -18.28 19.83 -7.18
CA ILE A 155 -17.09 19.84 -8.02
C ILE A 155 -16.82 18.46 -8.60
N ASN A 156 -16.34 18.45 -9.84
CA ASN A 156 -15.97 17.23 -10.55
C ASN A 156 -14.75 16.57 -9.92
N ALA A 157 -14.55 15.28 -10.17
CA ALA A 157 -13.26 14.66 -9.88
C ALA A 157 -12.16 15.27 -10.78
N ARG A 158 -10.92 15.20 -10.29
CA ARG A 158 -9.72 15.65 -10.99
C ARG A 158 -9.02 14.46 -11.60
N TYR A 159 -8.75 14.51 -12.89
CA TYR A 159 -7.91 13.54 -13.59
C TYR A 159 -6.53 14.17 -13.74
N LEU A 160 -5.55 13.61 -13.02
CA LEU A 160 -4.17 14.08 -13.04
C LEU A 160 -3.30 13.04 -13.72
N ARG A 161 -2.38 13.46 -14.58
CA ARG A 161 -1.48 12.52 -15.24
C ARG A 161 -0.09 13.10 -15.49
N ARG A 162 0.87 12.20 -15.70
CA ARG A 162 2.22 12.53 -16.15
C ARG A 162 2.83 11.37 -16.91
N ASP A 163 3.41 11.67 -18.08
CA ASP A 163 4.29 10.75 -18.78
C ASP A 163 5.71 10.83 -18.21
N PHE A 164 6.40 9.71 -18.20
CA PHE A 164 7.80 9.62 -17.83
C PHE A 164 8.47 8.42 -18.48
N SER A 165 9.78 8.55 -18.79
CA SER A 165 10.57 7.44 -19.33
C SER A 165 11.63 7.02 -18.32
N ILE A 166 12.01 5.75 -18.36
CA ILE A 166 13.09 5.19 -17.56
C ILE A 166 14.10 4.48 -18.49
N ALA A 167 15.36 4.52 -18.08
CA ALA A 167 16.43 3.77 -18.73
C ALA A 167 17.08 2.84 -17.68
N GLY A 168 17.43 1.62 -18.11
CA GLY A 168 17.99 0.61 -17.22
C GLY A 168 16.95 -0.38 -16.68
N ARG A 169 17.46 -1.45 -16.06
CA ARG A 169 16.63 -2.49 -15.44
C ARG A 169 16.20 -2.06 -14.06
N VAL A 170 14.89 -2.10 -13.81
CA VAL A 170 14.32 -1.77 -12.50
C VAL A 170 14.50 -2.93 -11.56
N ARG A 171 15.15 -2.70 -10.42
CA ARG A 171 15.25 -3.63 -9.30
C ARG A 171 13.99 -3.57 -8.42
N ASN A 172 13.58 -2.36 -8.10
CA ASN A 172 12.45 -2.09 -7.21
C ASN A 172 11.84 -0.72 -7.54
N ALA A 173 10.53 -0.62 -7.50
CA ALA A 173 9.83 0.65 -7.65
C ALA A 173 8.63 0.70 -6.71
N VAL A 174 8.55 1.76 -5.91
CA VAL A 174 7.45 1.96 -4.95
C VAL A 174 6.76 3.30 -5.24
N LEU A 175 5.45 3.24 -5.40
CA LEU A 175 4.59 4.42 -5.44
C LEU A 175 4.13 4.72 -4.02
N TYR A 176 4.47 5.91 -3.52
CA TYR A 176 3.91 6.51 -2.32
C TYR A 176 2.91 7.58 -2.74
N ILE A 177 1.67 7.46 -2.30
CA ILE A 177 0.60 8.33 -2.76
C ILE A 177 -0.37 8.69 -1.64
N SER A 178 -0.73 9.95 -1.59
CA SER A 178 -1.70 10.51 -0.65
C SER A 178 -2.66 11.44 -1.37
N GLY A 179 -3.94 11.37 -0.99
CA GLY A 179 -4.99 12.26 -1.49
C GLY A 179 -5.65 13.03 -0.33
N LEU A 180 -5.76 14.32 -0.48
CA LEU A 180 -6.75 15.12 0.24
C LEU A 180 -8.06 15.00 -0.55
N GLY A 181 -8.79 13.94 -0.30
CA GLY A 181 -9.85 13.37 -1.09
C GLY A 181 -9.67 11.86 -1.19
N MET A 182 -10.32 11.21 -2.13
CA MET A 182 -10.17 9.78 -2.42
C MET A 182 -9.64 9.61 -3.83
N TYR A 183 -8.71 8.67 -4.03
CA TYR A 183 -8.10 8.49 -5.34
C TYR A 183 -8.15 7.04 -5.82
N GLU A 184 -8.08 6.88 -7.14
CA GLU A 184 -7.64 5.68 -7.82
C GLU A 184 -6.43 6.03 -8.70
N ALA A 185 -5.34 5.28 -8.52
CA ALA A 185 -4.11 5.45 -9.28
C ALA A 185 -3.96 4.36 -10.36
N TYR A 186 -3.36 4.74 -11.48
CA TYR A 186 -3.11 3.86 -12.62
C TYR A 186 -1.69 4.07 -13.12
N ILE A 187 -1.03 2.98 -13.51
CA ILE A 187 0.23 3.03 -14.26
C ILE A 187 0.04 2.26 -15.56
N ASN A 188 0.31 2.94 -16.67
CA ASN A 188 0.16 2.38 -18.02
C ASN A 188 -1.25 1.79 -18.27
N GLY A 189 -2.29 2.48 -17.78
CA GLY A 189 -3.68 2.09 -17.90
C GLY A 189 -4.14 0.97 -16.94
N ARG A 190 -3.25 0.42 -16.12
CA ARG A 190 -3.57 -0.62 -15.14
C ARG A 190 -3.75 0.00 -13.75
N LYS A 191 -4.82 -0.35 -13.05
CA LYS A 191 -5.07 0.11 -11.68
C LYS A 191 -3.93 -0.36 -10.75
N VAL A 192 -3.49 0.54 -9.86
CA VAL A 192 -2.50 0.27 -8.83
C VAL A 192 -3.21 -0.15 -7.55
N GLY A 193 -2.89 -1.35 -7.07
CA GLY A 193 -3.51 -1.90 -5.87
C GLY A 193 -4.98 -2.28 -6.06
N GLU A 194 -5.57 -2.80 -5.00
CA GLU A 194 -6.96 -3.24 -4.97
C GLU A 194 -7.83 -2.38 -4.04
N GLN A 195 -7.23 -1.39 -3.41
CA GLN A 195 -7.91 -0.51 -2.46
C GLN A 195 -9.02 0.27 -3.16
N VAL A 196 -10.12 0.41 -2.46
CA VAL A 196 -11.21 1.32 -2.78
C VAL A 196 -11.28 2.38 -1.68
N LEU A 197 -11.71 3.59 -2.02
CA LEU A 197 -11.85 4.71 -1.08
C LEU A 197 -10.51 5.06 -0.35
N ALA A 198 -9.42 5.03 -1.07
CA ALA A 198 -8.08 5.34 -0.54
C ALA A 198 -7.75 6.84 -0.67
N PRO A 199 -6.96 7.41 0.27
CA PRO A 199 -6.61 6.85 1.56
C PRO A 199 -7.79 6.89 2.54
N ALA A 200 -7.69 6.15 3.65
CA ALA A 200 -8.71 6.22 4.70
C ALA A 200 -8.80 7.64 5.28
N PRO A 201 -10.01 8.11 5.64
CA PRO A 201 -10.21 9.45 6.20
C PRO A 201 -9.59 9.56 7.60
N THR A 202 -9.11 10.78 7.91
CA THR A 202 -8.51 11.12 9.20
C THR A 202 -9.03 12.48 9.69
N ASP A 203 -8.54 12.96 10.82
CA ASP A 203 -8.59 14.40 11.11
C ASP A 203 -7.50 15.10 10.29
N TYR A 204 -7.87 15.58 9.12
CA TYR A 204 -6.95 16.20 8.14
C TYR A 204 -6.19 17.42 8.67
N ARG A 205 -6.59 17.98 9.81
CA ARG A 205 -5.84 19.05 10.49
C ARG A 205 -4.61 18.53 11.24
N LYS A 206 -4.55 17.20 11.48
CA LYS A 206 -3.50 16.56 12.27
C LYS A 206 -2.68 15.58 11.44
N THR A 207 -3.34 14.73 10.68
CA THR A 207 -2.70 13.61 9.99
C THR A 207 -3.35 13.36 8.65
N VAL A 208 -2.54 13.09 7.65
CA VAL A 208 -2.95 12.59 6.34
C VAL A 208 -2.23 11.28 6.09
N LEU A 209 -2.98 10.23 5.79
CA LEU A 209 -2.42 8.92 5.47
C LEU A 209 -1.91 8.89 4.03
N TYR A 210 -0.94 8.04 3.79
CA TYR A 210 -0.51 7.66 2.45
C TYR A 210 -0.52 6.13 2.30
N ASN A 211 -0.58 5.67 1.06
CA ASN A 211 -0.40 4.27 0.72
C ASN A 211 0.96 4.09 0.04
N ALA A 212 1.55 2.91 0.20
CA ALA A 212 2.72 2.48 -0.54
C ALA A 212 2.35 1.25 -1.37
N PHE A 213 2.76 1.25 -2.65
CA PHE A 213 2.49 0.15 -3.58
C PHE A 213 3.77 -0.25 -4.28
N ASP A 214 4.07 -1.54 -4.30
CA ASP A 214 5.09 -2.10 -5.17
C ASP A 214 4.57 -2.05 -6.62
N VAL A 215 5.18 -1.21 -7.44
CA VAL A 215 4.82 -1.01 -8.84
C VAL A 215 5.90 -1.49 -9.80
N THR A 216 6.87 -2.25 -9.30
CA THR A 216 8.03 -2.73 -10.07
C THR A 216 7.62 -3.42 -11.38
N SER A 217 6.65 -4.34 -11.30
CA SER A 217 6.17 -5.10 -12.46
C SER A 217 5.25 -4.32 -13.40
N MET A 218 4.90 -3.09 -13.06
CA MET A 218 4.02 -2.24 -13.87
C MET A 218 4.80 -1.29 -14.78
N LEU A 219 6.10 -1.09 -14.50
CA LEU A 219 6.94 -0.15 -15.25
C LEU A 219 7.46 -0.75 -16.55
N GLN A 220 7.54 0.11 -17.55
CA GLN A 220 8.09 -0.14 -18.89
C GLN A 220 9.14 0.94 -19.21
N LYS A 221 9.67 0.97 -20.44
CA LYS A 221 10.57 2.06 -20.88
C LYS A 221 9.86 3.41 -20.84
N ASP A 222 8.68 3.50 -21.44
CA ASP A 222 7.85 4.69 -21.48
C ASP A 222 6.57 4.43 -20.69
N ASN A 223 6.25 5.33 -19.79
CA ASN A 223 5.21 5.15 -18.79
C ASN A 223 4.30 6.36 -18.67
N ALA A 224 3.10 6.11 -18.22
CA ALA A 224 2.24 7.15 -17.65
C ALA A 224 1.77 6.74 -16.25
N ILE A 225 1.72 7.69 -15.34
CA ILE A 225 0.92 7.61 -14.14
C ILE A 225 -0.30 8.49 -14.33
N GLY A 226 -1.47 7.94 -14.02
CA GLY A 226 -2.75 8.66 -14.01
C GLY A 226 -3.42 8.49 -12.64
N VAL A 227 -4.06 9.53 -12.14
CA VAL A 227 -4.78 9.50 -10.87
C VAL A 227 -6.13 10.20 -11.04
N ALA A 228 -7.21 9.45 -10.82
CA ALA A 228 -8.54 10.02 -10.66
C ALA A 228 -8.71 10.39 -9.18
N LEU A 229 -8.84 11.68 -8.89
CA LEU A 229 -8.95 12.23 -7.55
C LEU A 229 -10.36 12.75 -7.31
N GLY A 230 -11.08 12.06 -6.46
CA GLY A 230 -12.41 12.43 -5.99
C GLY A 230 -12.39 13.27 -4.72
N ASN A 231 -13.54 13.80 -4.37
CA ASN A 231 -13.73 14.71 -3.25
C ASN A 231 -13.68 14.02 -1.88
N GLY A 232 -14.20 12.78 -1.80
CA GLY A 232 -14.27 12.00 -0.58
C GLY A 232 -14.89 12.76 0.60
N ARG A 233 -14.27 12.64 1.76
CA ARG A 233 -14.64 13.41 2.97
C ARG A 233 -13.97 14.78 3.00
N TYR A 234 -12.93 15.02 2.23
CA TYR A 234 -12.15 16.25 2.29
C TYR A 234 -12.94 17.46 1.78
N TYR A 235 -13.68 17.28 0.67
CA TYR A 235 -14.61 18.26 0.14
C TYR A 235 -16.01 17.66 0.09
N THR A 236 -16.79 17.92 1.11
CA THR A 236 -18.18 17.50 1.19
C THR A 236 -19.08 18.72 1.07
N MET A 237 -20.02 18.64 0.13
CA MET A 237 -21.00 19.67 0.03
C MET A 237 -22.06 19.56 1.12
N GLN A 238 -22.43 20.69 1.68
CA GLN A 238 -23.63 20.76 2.46
C GLN A 238 -24.84 20.86 1.52
N GLN A 239 -25.66 19.84 1.45
CA GLN A 239 -26.97 19.97 0.89
C GLN A 239 -27.86 20.83 1.79
N LYS A 240 -28.98 21.34 1.23
CA LYS A 240 -29.93 22.22 1.91
C LYS A 240 -30.54 21.67 3.20
N LYS A 241 -30.29 20.39 3.54
CA LYS A 241 -30.78 19.74 4.75
C LYS A 241 -29.64 19.42 5.71
N LYS A 242 -29.81 19.82 6.98
CA LYS A 242 -28.92 19.51 8.10
C LYS A 242 -28.76 17.99 8.29
N PRO A 243 -27.59 17.51 8.75
CA PRO A 243 -26.89 18.07 9.91
C PRO A 243 -25.58 18.78 9.56
N TYR A 244 -25.37 19.92 10.19
CA TYR A 244 -24.23 20.83 10.04
C TYR A 244 -22.89 20.31 10.56
N LYS A 245 -22.73 19.01 10.76
CA LYS A 245 -21.51 18.43 11.35
C LYS A 245 -20.43 18.09 10.32
N ILE A 246 -20.72 18.27 9.03
CA ILE A 246 -19.77 17.96 7.96
C ILE A 246 -18.86 19.17 7.78
N THR A 247 -17.59 18.98 8.02
CA THR A 247 -16.56 20.01 7.82
C THR A 247 -15.98 19.84 6.43
N ASN A 248 -16.01 20.93 5.65
CA ASN A 248 -15.25 21.04 4.41
C ASN A 248 -13.83 21.50 4.76
N PHE A 249 -12.81 20.72 4.39
CA PHE A 249 -11.42 20.99 4.70
C PHE A 249 -10.70 21.76 3.59
N GLY A 250 -11.27 21.85 2.39
CA GLY A 250 -10.71 22.53 1.24
C GLY A 250 -10.89 21.75 -0.05
N TYR A 251 -10.16 22.13 -1.09
CA TYR A 251 -10.23 21.47 -2.39
C TYR A 251 -9.30 20.25 -2.45
N PRO A 252 -9.71 19.17 -3.15
CA PRO A 252 -8.91 17.96 -3.26
C PRO A 252 -7.52 18.22 -3.85
N LYS A 253 -6.51 17.57 -3.26
CA LYS A 253 -5.12 17.65 -3.70
C LYS A 253 -4.48 16.28 -3.70
N LEU A 254 -3.53 16.09 -4.58
CA LEU A 254 -2.73 14.88 -4.74
C LEU A 254 -1.28 15.14 -4.36
N ARG A 255 -0.65 14.17 -3.71
CA ARG A 255 0.79 14.13 -3.47
C ARG A 255 1.31 12.72 -3.73
N ALA A 256 2.28 12.56 -4.62
CA ALA A 256 2.80 11.24 -4.95
C ALA A 256 4.29 11.28 -5.33
N ASN A 257 5.02 10.24 -4.90
CA ASN A 257 6.37 9.90 -5.36
C ASN A 257 6.37 8.49 -5.92
N ILE A 258 6.96 8.26 -7.10
CA ILE A 258 7.45 6.93 -7.49
C ILE A 258 8.96 6.95 -7.28
N ILE A 259 9.46 6.13 -6.37
CA ILE A 259 10.90 5.94 -6.16
C ILE A 259 11.30 4.65 -6.87
N ILE A 260 12.16 4.78 -7.86
CA ILE A 260 12.64 3.69 -8.72
C ILE A 260 14.10 3.44 -8.40
N GLU A 261 14.45 2.23 -8.02
CA GLU A 261 15.82 1.76 -7.85
C GLU A 261 16.19 0.84 -9.00
N PHE A 262 17.31 1.11 -9.65
CA PHE A 262 17.83 0.30 -10.75
C PHE A 262 18.79 -0.79 -10.26
N GLU A 263 19.08 -1.79 -11.12
CA GLU A 263 20.00 -2.88 -10.79
C GLU A 263 21.43 -2.40 -10.51
N ASP A 264 21.84 -1.27 -11.09
CA ASP A 264 23.13 -0.62 -10.87
C ASP A 264 23.20 0.17 -9.52
N GLY A 265 22.11 0.17 -8.75
CA GLY A 265 22.00 0.88 -7.48
C GLY A 265 21.61 2.36 -7.59
N THR A 266 21.51 2.92 -8.79
CA THR A 266 21.03 4.30 -8.98
C THR A 266 19.55 4.42 -8.68
N LYS A 267 19.08 5.65 -8.34
CA LYS A 267 17.68 5.91 -8.03
C LYS A 267 17.14 7.06 -8.86
N LYS A 268 15.90 6.93 -9.29
CA LYS A 268 15.12 7.99 -9.93
C LYS A 268 13.80 8.20 -9.20
N THR A 269 13.43 9.46 -8.96
CA THR A 269 12.15 9.80 -8.34
C THR A 269 11.29 10.57 -9.32
N ILE A 270 10.04 10.15 -9.48
CA ILE A 270 8.99 10.87 -10.21
C ILE A 270 8.04 11.40 -9.15
N SER A 271 7.98 12.72 -9.00
CA SER A 271 7.18 13.38 -7.97
C SER A 271 6.03 14.18 -8.58
N THR A 272 4.99 14.42 -7.81
CA THR A 272 4.00 15.44 -8.17
C THR A 272 4.63 16.82 -8.11
N ASP A 273 4.50 17.56 -9.20
CA ASP A 273 4.99 18.91 -9.43
C ASP A 273 4.14 19.60 -10.51
N SER A 274 4.47 20.85 -10.86
CA SER A 274 3.79 21.65 -11.89
C SER A 274 3.89 21.10 -13.32
N LYS A 275 4.62 20.01 -13.55
CA LYS A 275 4.68 19.34 -14.86
C LYS A 275 3.58 18.29 -15.06
N TRP A 276 2.80 18.01 -14.04
CA TRP A 276 1.62 17.17 -14.16
C TRP A 276 0.53 17.91 -14.92
N LYS A 277 -0.26 17.15 -15.64
CA LYS A 277 -1.44 17.63 -16.36
C LYS A 277 -2.69 17.30 -15.58
N LEU A 278 -3.69 18.19 -15.65
CA LEU A 278 -4.96 18.08 -14.96
C LEU A 278 -6.11 18.35 -15.93
N ASN A 279 -7.20 17.59 -15.78
CA ASN A 279 -8.47 17.87 -16.41
C ASN A 279 -9.61 17.52 -15.44
N ALA A 280 -10.57 18.42 -15.29
CA ALA A 280 -11.74 18.25 -14.45
C ALA A 280 -13.04 18.03 -15.22
N ASP A 281 -13.00 17.98 -16.56
CA ASP A 281 -14.20 17.78 -17.39
C ASP A 281 -14.41 16.29 -17.76
N GLY A 282 -13.95 15.36 -16.90
CA GLY A 282 -14.10 13.92 -17.08
C GLY A 282 -15.46 13.39 -16.62
N ALA A 283 -15.60 12.08 -16.65
CA ALA A 283 -16.85 11.36 -16.42
C ALA A 283 -17.46 11.55 -15.02
N ILE A 284 -16.64 11.66 -13.98
CA ILE A 284 -17.10 11.81 -12.59
C ILE A 284 -17.45 13.29 -12.35
N ARG A 285 -18.73 13.62 -12.44
CA ARG A 285 -19.25 14.99 -12.40
C ARG A 285 -19.50 15.50 -10.98
N SER A 286 -19.65 14.60 -10.02
CA SER A 286 -19.79 14.90 -8.61
C SER A 286 -19.55 13.63 -7.83
N ASN A 287 -18.85 13.72 -6.71
CA ASN A 287 -18.67 12.59 -5.82
C ASN A 287 -18.35 13.09 -4.41
N ASN A 288 -18.83 12.39 -3.42
CA ASN A 288 -18.39 12.52 -2.04
C ASN A 288 -18.93 11.33 -1.22
N GLU A 289 -18.43 11.21 0.01
CA GLU A 289 -18.77 10.09 0.88
C GLU A 289 -20.26 9.99 1.24
N TYR A 290 -21.03 11.09 1.16
CA TYR A 290 -22.40 11.15 1.64
C TYR A 290 -23.45 11.16 0.52
N ASP A 291 -23.13 11.75 -0.62
CA ASP A 291 -24.07 11.96 -1.72
C ASP A 291 -23.89 10.97 -2.87
N GLY A 292 -22.86 10.13 -2.78
CA GLY A 292 -22.51 9.18 -3.84
C GLY A 292 -21.88 9.87 -5.04
N GLU A 293 -22.09 9.32 -6.24
CA GLU A 293 -21.44 9.73 -7.48
C GLU A 293 -22.44 10.07 -8.57
N ILE A 294 -22.14 11.09 -9.35
CA ILE A 294 -22.81 11.38 -10.63
C ILE A 294 -21.79 11.11 -11.73
N TYR A 295 -22.11 10.16 -12.61
CA TYR A 295 -21.23 9.71 -13.67
C TYR A 295 -21.85 9.94 -15.05
N ASP A 296 -21.10 10.54 -15.97
CA ASP A 296 -21.47 10.73 -17.38
C ASP A 296 -20.46 10.00 -18.28
N ALA A 297 -20.82 8.80 -18.72
CA ALA A 297 -19.98 7.95 -19.56
C ALA A 297 -19.54 8.60 -20.88
N ARG A 298 -20.25 9.60 -21.38
CA ARG A 298 -19.90 10.34 -22.61
C ARG A 298 -18.63 11.18 -22.42
N LYS A 299 -18.26 11.46 -21.17
CA LYS A 299 -17.09 12.26 -20.77
C LYS A 299 -15.88 11.42 -20.37
N GLU A 300 -15.88 10.14 -20.66
CA GLU A 300 -14.71 9.29 -20.39
C GLU A 300 -13.52 9.67 -21.26
N PHE A 301 -12.37 9.81 -20.63
CA PHE A 301 -11.09 9.98 -21.29
C PHE A 301 -10.47 8.61 -21.61
N LYS A 302 -10.79 8.01 -22.73
CA LYS A 302 -10.28 6.69 -23.11
C LYS A 302 -8.76 6.71 -23.21
N GLY A 303 -8.08 5.83 -22.46
CA GLY A 303 -6.63 5.69 -22.49
C GLY A 303 -5.84 6.81 -21.78
N TRP A 304 -6.48 7.67 -21.03
CA TRP A 304 -5.84 8.84 -20.40
C TRP A 304 -4.66 8.52 -19.47
N ALA A 305 -4.61 7.32 -18.91
CA ALA A 305 -3.54 6.88 -18.02
C ALA A 305 -2.46 6.03 -18.75
N THR A 306 -2.40 6.08 -20.09
CA THR A 306 -1.37 5.40 -20.88
C THR A 306 -0.34 6.38 -21.42
N ALA A 307 0.89 5.90 -21.66
CA ALA A 307 1.95 6.72 -22.20
C ALA A 307 1.61 7.23 -23.60
N GLY A 308 1.96 8.49 -23.89
CA GLY A 308 1.71 9.12 -25.17
C GLY A 308 0.27 9.57 -25.42
N TYR A 309 -0.58 9.59 -24.39
CA TYR A 309 -1.89 10.20 -24.49
C TYR A 309 -1.80 11.69 -24.83
N ASP A 310 -2.63 12.18 -25.76
CA ASP A 310 -2.65 13.61 -26.12
C ASP A 310 -3.36 14.44 -25.04
N ASP A 311 -2.55 15.03 -24.15
CA ASP A 311 -2.98 15.87 -23.03
C ASP A 311 -2.71 17.37 -23.26
N LYS A 312 -2.51 17.81 -24.52
CA LYS A 312 -2.20 19.21 -24.85
C LYS A 312 -3.28 20.18 -24.39
N GLN A 313 -4.51 19.75 -24.33
CA GLN A 313 -5.66 20.54 -23.87
C GLN A 313 -5.85 20.51 -22.33
N TRP A 314 -5.03 19.72 -21.64
CA TRP A 314 -5.05 19.65 -20.18
C TRP A 314 -4.23 20.80 -19.60
N GLU A 315 -4.71 21.39 -18.53
CA GLU A 315 -3.97 22.41 -17.80
C GLU A 315 -2.82 21.82 -16.98
N ASN A 316 -1.91 22.67 -16.51
CA ASN A 316 -0.90 22.23 -15.55
C ASN A 316 -1.53 22.15 -14.15
N ALA A 317 -1.16 21.13 -13.39
CA ALA A 317 -1.64 20.92 -12.03
C ALA A 317 -0.93 21.82 -11.01
#